data_f344f513ed930b4d094f4ba3e9b3df39
#
_entry.id   f344f513ed930b4d094f4ba3e9b3df39
#
_cell.length_a   1.000
_cell.length_b   1.000
_cell.length_c   1.000
_cell.angle_alpha   90.00
_cell.angle_beta   90.00
_cell.angle_gamma   90.00
#
_symmetry.space_group_name_H-M   'P 1'
#
loop_
_entity.id
_entity.type
_entity.pdbx_description
1 polymer ?
#
loop_
_entity_poly.entity_id
_entity_poly.type
_entity_poly.pdbx_seq_one_letter_code
_entity_poly.pdbx_strand_id
1 'polypeptide(L)'
;VEFGMWITVIITGVRMMLSEIIPAFHGIANKIIPNSKPGLDIPLLFPNYPTSVIVGFLCSLVAGLAGMLILGALNYPVVVFPALIPTFFTGAATAIFGNAHGGRRGAILGSLTNGFLLIFGQALLLPMVGSYAPIMRILSETDYTVYGPILGWILQLLGGA
;
A
#
# COMPACT_ATOMS: atom_id res chain seq x y z
N VAL A 1 -22.37 -11.88 8.65
CA VAL A 1 -22.11 -11.79 10.11
C VAL A 1 -20.66 -12.21 10.40
N GLU A 2 -20.15 -13.30 9.82
CA GLU A 2 -18.80 -13.82 10.08
C GLU A 2 -17.68 -12.83 9.73
N PHE A 3 -17.75 -12.18 8.58
CA PHE A 3 -16.74 -11.19 8.16
C PHE A 3 -16.60 -10.02 9.16
N GLY A 4 -17.70 -9.52 9.69
CA GLY A 4 -17.68 -8.49 10.71
C GLY A 4 -17.03 -8.93 12.03
N MET A 5 -17.25 -10.20 12.43
CA MET A 5 -16.60 -10.77 13.60
C MET A 5 -15.07 -10.88 13.43
N TRP A 6 -14.60 -11.35 12.28
CA TRP A 6 -13.17 -11.43 11.98
C TRP A 6 -12.49 -10.05 12.05
N ILE A 7 -13.10 -9.03 11.45
CA ILE A 7 -12.58 -7.66 11.52
C ILE A 7 -12.54 -7.16 12.97
N THR A 8 -13.59 -7.41 13.75
CA THR A 8 -13.61 -6.97 15.16
C THR A 8 -12.52 -7.65 15.98
N VAL A 9 -12.30 -8.95 15.78
CA VAL A 9 -11.21 -9.69 16.46
C VAL A 9 -9.86 -9.13 16.09
N ILE A 10 -9.59 -8.87 14.80
CA ILE A 10 -8.33 -8.30 14.34
C ILE A 10 -8.10 -6.90 14.95
N ILE A 11 -9.10 -6.02 14.89
CA ILE A 11 -8.99 -4.66 15.44
C ILE A 11 -8.75 -4.70 16.95
N THR A 12 -9.47 -5.59 17.66
CA THR A 12 -9.30 -5.75 19.11
C THR A 12 -7.91 -6.29 19.45
N GLY A 13 -7.44 -7.31 18.72
CA GLY A 13 -6.09 -7.86 18.87
C GLY A 13 -4.99 -6.82 18.65
N VAL A 14 -5.11 -6.03 17.60
CA VAL A 14 -4.18 -4.92 17.32
C VAL A 14 -4.19 -3.88 18.45
N ARG A 15 -5.37 -3.49 18.94
CA ARG A 15 -5.47 -2.54 20.09
C ARG A 15 -4.82 -3.08 21.36
N MET A 16 -5.00 -4.37 21.65
CA MET A 16 -4.37 -5.01 22.81
C MET A 16 -2.85 -5.04 22.67
N MET A 17 -2.31 -5.40 21.52
CA MET A 17 -0.87 -5.35 21.26
C MET A 17 -0.32 -3.93 21.42
N LEU A 18 -1.02 -2.92 20.91
CA LEU A 18 -0.61 -1.53 21.02
C LEU A 18 -0.56 -1.02 22.45
N SER A 19 -1.51 -1.43 23.29
CA SER A 19 -1.54 -1.03 24.70
C SER A 19 -0.31 -1.48 25.48
N GLU A 20 0.35 -2.54 25.03
CA GLU A 20 1.58 -3.04 25.65
C GLU A 20 2.86 -2.52 24.96
N ILE A 21 2.85 -2.46 23.63
CA ILE A 21 4.02 -2.06 22.84
C ILE A 21 4.35 -0.58 23.02
N ILE A 22 3.35 0.30 23.02
CA ILE A 22 3.60 1.75 23.14
C ILE A 22 4.28 2.12 24.46
N PRO A 23 3.82 1.66 25.65
CA PRO A 23 4.52 1.91 26.89
C PRO A 23 5.94 1.33 26.94
N ALA A 24 6.15 0.14 26.35
CA ALA A 24 7.47 -0.46 26.26
C ALA A 24 8.44 0.41 25.46
N PHE A 25 8.02 0.93 24.30
CA PHE A 25 8.81 1.87 23.51
C PHE A 25 9.10 3.18 24.23
N HIS A 26 8.13 3.72 24.98
CA HIS A 26 8.38 4.89 25.84
C HIS A 26 9.43 4.61 26.91
N GLY A 27 9.43 3.41 27.50
CA GLY A 27 10.46 2.98 28.44
C GLY A 27 11.85 2.94 27.81
N ILE A 28 11.97 2.40 26.60
CA ILE A 28 13.21 2.36 25.81
C ILE A 28 13.67 3.77 25.44
N ALA A 29 12.75 4.61 24.96
CA ALA A 29 13.04 5.99 24.56
C ALA A 29 13.58 6.82 25.73
N ASN A 30 13.08 6.59 26.96
CA ASN A 30 13.52 7.33 28.11
C ASN A 30 14.86 6.84 28.69
N LYS A 31 15.18 5.54 28.56
CA LYS A 31 16.36 4.94 29.21
C LYS A 31 17.54 4.70 28.28
N ILE A 32 17.28 4.35 27.00
CA ILE A 32 18.33 3.89 26.09
C ILE A 32 18.61 4.93 25.00
N ILE A 33 17.58 5.48 24.36
CA ILE A 33 17.73 6.42 23.25
C ILE A 33 16.82 7.62 23.49
N PRO A 34 17.29 8.64 24.22
CA PRO A 34 16.50 9.83 24.52
C PRO A 34 15.91 10.48 23.27
N ASN A 35 14.65 10.89 23.33
CA ASN A 35 13.90 11.50 22.22
C ASN A 35 13.63 10.59 21.01
N SER A 36 13.86 9.29 21.10
CA SER A 36 13.44 8.37 20.03
C SER A 36 11.92 8.34 19.91
N LYS A 37 11.41 8.37 18.66
CA LYS A 37 9.99 8.18 18.39
C LYS A 37 9.81 6.78 17.79
N PRO A 38 8.88 5.95 18.31
CA PRO A 38 8.62 4.65 17.72
C PRO A 38 8.07 4.82 16.30
N GLY A 39 8.68 4.14 15.33
CA GLY A 39 8.12 3.99 13.99
C GLY A 39 6.96 3.01 14.07
N LEU A 40 5.74 3.51 14.17
CA LEU A 40 4.54 2.67 14.19
C LEU A 40 4.14 2.35 12.75
N ASP A 41 3.77 1.09 12.51
CA ASP A 41 3.27 0.66 11.22
C ASP A 41 1.89 1.25 10.92
N ILE A 42 1.61 1.44 9.64
CA ILE A 42 0.39 2.10 9.13
C ILE A 42 -0.91 1.45 9.63
N PRO A 43 -1.06 0.12 9.70
CA PRO A 43 -2.26 -0.53 10.22
C PRO A 43 -2.69 -0.06 11.61
N LEU A 44 -1.75 0.44 12.42
CA LEU A 44 -2.02 0.97 13.75
C LEU A 44 -2.86 2.26 13.72
N LEU A 45 -2.86 2.96 12.60
CA LEU A 45 -3.68 4.16 12.39
C LEU A 45 -5.12 3.82 12.00
N PHE A 46 -5.38 2.63 11.45
CA PHE A 46 -6.68 2.25 10.90
C PHE A 46 -7.84 2.38 11.88
N PRO A 47 -7.73 1.93 13.14
CA PRO A 47 -8.81 2.08 14.12
C PRO A 47 -9.18 3.53 14.44
N ASN A 48 -8.23 4.47 14.22
CA ASN A 48 -8.45 5.89 14.49
C ASN A 48 -9.06 6.64 13.29
N TYR A 49 -8.95 6.06 12.08
CA TYR A 49 -9.41 6.69 10.84
C TYR A 49 -10.25 5.73 9.97
N PRO A 50 -11.29 5.08 10.50
CA PRO A 50 -12.02 4.02 9.78
C PRO A 50 -12.64 4.49 8.49
N THR A 51 -13.16 5.73 8.44
CA THR A 51 -13.74 6.30 7.22
C THR A 51 -12.68 6.49 6.12
N SER A 52 -11.50 6.99 6.48
CA SER A 52 -10.40 7.14 5.51
C SER A 52 -9.91 5.79 4.99
N VAL A 53 -9.88 4.77 5.83
CA VAL A 53 -9.52 3.41 5.43
C VAL A 53 -10.47 2.87 4.35
N ILE A 54 -11.78 2.98 4.58
CA ILE A 54 -12.79 2.49 3.63
C ILE A 54 -12.72 3.28 2.33
N VAL A 55 -12.70 4.62 2.39
CA VAL A 55 -12.60 5.50 1.21
C VAL A 55 -11.33 5.21 0.44
N GLY A 56 -10.20 5.06 1.15
CA GLY A 56 -8.91 4.77 0.56
C GLY A 56 -8.89 3.45 -0.21
N PHE A 57 -9.37 2.40 0.42
CA PHE A 57 -9.48 1.09 -0.22
C PHE A 57 -10.37 1.13 -1.47
N LEU A 58 -11.58 1.69 -1.35
CA LEU A 58 -12.52 1.73 -2.47
C LEU A 58 -11.99 2.56 -3.64
N CYS A 59 -11.45 3.76 -3.37
CA CYS A 59 -10.90 4.60 -4.43
C CYS A 59 -9.68 3.94 -5.10
N SER A 60 -8.79 3.34 -4.32
CA SER A 60 -7.61 2.65 -4.86
C SER A 60 -8.01 1.42 -5.68
N LEU A 61 -9.02 0.65 -5.23
CA LEU A 61 -9.54 -0.50 -5.96
C LEU A 61 -10.18 -0.07 -7.29
N VAL A 62 -11.03 0.97 -7.29
CA VAL A 62 -11.66 1.50 -8.50
C VAL A 62 -10.59 1.98 -9.49
N ALA A 63 -9.59 2.71 -9.03
CA ALA A 63 -8.48 3.15 -9.87
C ALA A 63 -7.65 1.98 -10.40
N GLY A 64 -7.42 0.96 -9.57
CA GLY A 64 -6.74 -0.27 -9.99
C GLY A 64 -7.49 -1.02 -11.08
N LEU A 65 -8.81 -1.19 -10.92
CA LEU A 65 -9.67 -1.79 -11.95
C LEU A 65 -9.70 -0.95 -13.24
N ALA A 66 -9.80 0.37 -13.12
CA ALA A 66 -9.74 1.27 -14.28
C ALA A 66 -8.37 1.16 -14.99
N GLY A 67 -7.27 1.13 -14.24
CA GLY A 67 -5.92 0.94 -14.78
C GLY A 67 -5.78 -0.39 -15.53
N MET A 68 -6.32 -1.48 -14.97
CA MET A 68 -6.35 -2.78 -15.62
C MET A 68 -7.12 -2.74 -16.95
N LEU A 69 -8.30 -2.09 -16.98
CA LEU A 69 -9.07 -1.93 -18.20
C LEU A 69 -8.36 -1.08 -19.26
N ILE A 70 -7.66 -0.02 -18.82
CA ILE A 70 -6.85 0.82 -19.72
C ILE A 70 -5.72 -0.02 -20.35
N LEU A 71 -4.97 -0.80 -19.56
CA LEU A 71 -3.93 -1.68 -20.08
C LEU A 71 -4.49 -2.71 -21.07
N GLY A 72 -5.67 -3.27 -20.79
CA GLY A 72 -6.37 -4.18 -21.71
C GLY A 72 -6.77 -3.50 -23.02
N ALA A 73 -7.31 -2.28 -22.95
CA ALA A 73 -7.68 -1.51 -24.15
C ALA A 73 -6.47 -1.09 -25.01
N LEU A 74 -5.32 -0.87 -24.37
CA LEU A 74 -4.06 -0.58 -25.06
C LEU A 74 -3.35 -1.84 -25.58
N ASN A 75 -3.95 -3.03 -25.43
CA ASN A 75 -3.33 -4.32 -25.77
C ASN A 75 -1.93 -4.49 -25.15
N TYR A 76 -1.75 -4.01 -23.93
CA TYR A 76 -0.48 -4.16 -23.23
C TYR A 76 -0.17 -5.65 -22.99
N PRO A 77 1.07 -6.13 -23.23
CA PRO A 77 1.38 -7.56 -23.24
C PRO A 77 1.21 -8.25 -21.88
N VAL A 78 1.03 -7.48 -20.82
CA VAL A 78 0.90 -8.01 -19.46
C VAL A 78 -0.41 -7.54 -18.84
N VAL A 79 -1.25 -8.49 -18.43
CA VAL A 79 -2.45 -8.21 -17.63
C VAL A 79 -2.07 -8.21 -16.15
N VAL A 80 -2.32 -7.11 -15.48
CA VAL A 80 -2.09 -6.92 -14.04
C VAL A 80 -3.44 -6.85 -13.34
N PHE A 81 -3.62 -7.67 -12.31
CA PHE A 81 -4.80 -7.62 -11.45
C PHE A 81 -4.50 -6.82 -10.19
N PRO A 82 -5.42 -5.97 -9.72
CA PRO A 82 -5.24 -5.28 -8.45
C PRO A 82 -5.23 -6.29 -7.30
N ALA A 83 -4.11 -6.44 -6.64
CA ALA A 83 -3.98 -7.30 -5.47
C ALA A 83 -4.73 -6.66 -4.29
N LEU A 84 -5.68 -7.40 -3.70
CA LEU A 84 -6.59 -6.84 -2.68
C LEU A 84 -5.86 -6.38 -1.43
N ILE A 85 -4.89 -7.16 -0.94
CA ILE A 85 -4.16 -6.85 0.29
C ILE A 85 -3.35 -5.56 0.15
N PRO A 86 -2.43 -5.41 -0.82
CA PRO A 86 -1.73 -4.15 -1.04
C PRO A 86 -2.66 -2.97 -1.30
N THR A 87 -3.67 -3.16 -2.15
CA THR A 87 -4.65 -2.11 -2.45
C THR A 87 -5.37 -1.62 -1.19
N PHE A 88 -5.69 -2.53 -0.26
CA PHE A 88 -6.28 -2.17 1.02
C PHE A 88 -5.32 -1.37 1.89
N PHE A 89 -4.12 -1.90 2.16
CA PHE A 89 -3.18 -1.27 3.09
C PHE A 89 -2.63 0.05 2.56
N THR A 90 -2.17 0.09 1.33
CA THR A 90 -1.58 1.30 0.75
C THR A 90 -2.65 2.35 0.39
N GLY A 91 -3.83 1.90 -0.07
CA GLY A 91 -4.98 2.77 -0.30
C GLY A 91 -5.48 3.45 0.98
N ALA A 92 -5.59 2.68 2.08
CA ALA A 92 -5.93 3.22 3.39
C ALA A 92 -4.89 4.23 3.88
N ALA A 93 -3.60 3.91 3.74
CA ALA A 93 -2.50 4.79 4.11
C ALA A 93 -2.57 6.11 3.35
N THR A 94 -2.66 6.07 2.03
CA THR A 94 -2.72 7.28 1.19
C THR A 94 -3.95 8.11 1.48
N ALA A 95 -5.10 7.50 1.83
CA ALA A 95 -6.28 8.24 2.25
C ALA A 95 -6.09 8.92 3.60
N ILE A 96 -5.48 8.26 4.58
CA ILE A 96 -5.24 8.86 5.91
C ILE A 96 -4.33 10.08 5.78
N PHE A 97 -3.19 9.93 5.12
CA PHE A 97 -2.25 11.04 4.92
C PHE A 97 -2.81 12.11 3.97
N GLY A 98 -3.49 11.71 2.90
CA GLY A 98 -4.16 12.61 1.99
C GLY A 98 -5.23 13.45 2.68
N ASN A 99 -6.01 12.84 3.59
CA ASN A 99 -7.02 13.54 4.38
C ASN A 99 -6.38 14.54 5.37
N ALA A 100 -5.25 14.19 5.94
CA ALA A 100 -4.54 15.07 6.89
C ALA A 100 -4.05 16.38 6.22
N HIS A 101 -3.67 16.33 4.92
CA HIS A 101 -3.11 17.49 4.21
C HIS A 101 -4.13 18.18 3.29
N GLY A 102 -5.03 17.45 2.66
CA GLY A 102 -5.97 17.95 1.66
C GLY A 102 -7.45 17.66 1.94
N GLY A 103 -7.78 17.23 3.15
CA GLY A 103 -9.12 16.85 3.53
C GLY A 103 -9.68 15.72 2.64
N ARG A 104 -11.00 15.69 2.44
CA ARG A 104 -11.67 14.66 1.65
C ARG A 104 -11.12 14.54 0.21
N ARG A 105 -10.76 15.67 -0.41
CA ARG A 105 -10.19 15.69 -1.77
C ARG A 105 -8.82 15.03 -1.79
N GLY A 106 -7.98 15.32 -0.81
CA GLY A 106 -6.67 14.71 -0.67
C GLY A 106 -6.76 13.19 -0.46
N ALA A 107 -7.71 12.72 0.37
CA ALA A 107 -7.96 11.30 0.56
C ALA A 107 -8.32 10.60 -0.75
N ILE A 108 -9.28 11.14 -1.50
CA ILE A 108 -9.75 10.54 -2.75
C ILE A 108 -8.65 10.56 -3.81
N LEU A 109 -8.03 11.72 -4.08
CA LEU A 109 -7.02 11.86 -5.12
C LEU A 109 -5.77 11.01 -4.81
N GLY A 110 -5.31 11.02 -3.56
CA GLY A 110 -4.18 10.20 -3.14
C GLY A 110 -4.43 8.71 -3.38
N SER A 111 -5.61 8.23 -2.99
CA SER A 111 -5.96 6.82 -3.14
C SER A 111 -6.20 6.41 -4.60
N LEU A 112 -6.77 7.28 -5.43
CA LEU A 112 -6.87 7.04 -6.88
C LEU A 112 -5.47 6.94 -7.50
N THR A 113 -4.58 7.87 -7.15
CA THR A 113 -3.19 7.86 -7.62
C THR A 113 -2.48 6.55 -7.20
N ASN A 114 -2.67 6.12 -5.94
CA ASN A 114 -2.12 4.85 -5.45
C ASN A 114 -2.60 3.64 -6.28
N GLY A 115 -3.91 3.55 -6.56
CA GLY A 115 -4.45 2.47 -7.37
C GLY A 115 -3.85 2.41 -8.78
N PHE A 116 -3.68 3.56 -9.43
CA PHE A 116 -2.99 3.63 -10.73
C PHE A 116 -1.51 3.26 -10.62
N LEU A 117 -0.80 3.75 -9.59
CA LEU A 117 0.61 3.41 -9.38
C LEU A 117 0.81 1.90 -9.19
N LEU A 118 -0.06 1.22 -8.44
CA LEU A 118 0.01 -0.22 -8.25
C LEU A 118 -0.11 -0.97 -9.59
N ILE A 119 -0.99 -0.57 -10.48
CA ILE A 119 -1.21 -1.25 -11.76
C ILE A 119 -0.15 -0.89 -12.80
N PHE A 120 0.07 0.41 -13.04
CA PHE A 120 1.04 0.84 -14.07
C PHE A 120 2.48 0.56 -13.65
N GLY A 121 2.82 0.77 -12.38
CA GLY A 121 4.14 0.43 -11.86
C GLY A 121 4.45 -1.06 -11.99
N GLN A 122 3.47 -1.91 -11.66
CA GLN A 122 3.59 -3.35 -11.86
C GLN A 122 3.71 -3.73 -13.33
N ALA A 123 2.92 -3.12 -14.21
CA ALA A 123 3.00 -3.36 -15.65
C ALA A 123 4.38 -3.01 -16.23
N LEU A 124 5.00 -1.93 -15.74
CA LEU A 124 6.35 -1.54 -16.13
C LEU A 124 7.44 -2.45 -15.55
N LEU A 125 7.24 -2.96 -14.34
CA LEU A 125 8.20 -3.83 -13.66
C LEU A 125 8.25 -5.23 -14.26
N LEU A 126 7.10 -5.83 -14.59
CA LEU A 126 7.02 -7.23 -14.99
C LEU A 126 7.93 -7.62 -16.19
N PRO A 127 8.09 -6.80 -17.25
CA PRO A 127 9.04 -7.12 -18.32
C PRO A 127 10.51 -7.15 -17.86
N MET A 128 10.84 -6.46 -16.78
CA MET A 128 12.22 -6.35 -16.25
C MET A 128 12.61 -7.50 -15.32
N VAL A 129 11.62 -8.22 -14.78
CA VAL A 129 11.84 -9.29 -13.78
C VAL A 129 12.06 -10.67 -14.40
N GLY A 130 11.91 -10.80 -15.72
CA GLY A 130 12.20 -12.04 -16.47
C GLY A 130 11.40 -13.24 -15.97
N SER A 131 12.09 -14.30 -15.54
CA SER A 131 11.47 -15.56 -15.07
C SER A 131 10.60 -15.44 -13.82
N TYR A 132 10.72 -14.39 -13.03
CA TYR A 132 9.90 -14.15 -11.85
C TYR A 132 8.56 -13.46 -12.14
N ALA A 133 8.35 -12.98 -13.37
CA ALA A 133 7.14 -12.29 -13.79
C ALA A 133 5.82 -13.04 -13.45
N PRO A 134 5.70 -14.38 -13.59
CA PRO A 134 4.46 -15.09 -13.26
C PRO A 134 4.07 -14.98 -11.78
N ILE A 135 5.06 -15.01 -10.88
CA ILE A 135 4.85 -14.89 -9.43
C ILE A 135 4.51 -13.46 -9.06
N MET A 136 5.18 -12.50 -9.67
CA MET A 136 5.00 -11.08 -9.36
C MET A 136 3.71 -10.46 -9.90
N ARG A 137 2.98 -11.13 -10.79
CA ARG A 137 1.69 -10.62 -11.32
C ARG A 137 0.61 -10.39 -10.26
N ILE A 138 0.67 -11.14 -9.18
CA ILE A 138 -0.31 -11.09 -8.08
C ILE A 138 0.23 -10.39 -6.84
N LEU A 139 1.50 -9.99 -6.86
CA LEU A 139 2.19 -9.31 -5.76
C LEU A 139 2.48 -7.87 -6.16
N SER A 140 1.45 -7.01 -6.22
CA SER A 140 1.66 -5.59 -6.48
C SER A 140 1.71 -4.83 -5.17
N GLU A 141 2.90 -4.37 -4.81
CA GLU A 141 3.16 -3.53 -3.64
C GLU A 141 3.74 -2.20 -4.10
N THR A 142 3.39 -1.10 -3.43
CA THR A 142 3.86 0.24 -3.81
C THR A 142 5.39 0.33 -3.79
N ASP A 143 6.04 -0.36 -2.88
CA ASP A 143 7.50 -0.32 -2.72
C ASP A 143 8.21 -0.72 -4.01
N TYR A 144 7.98 -1.91 -4.52
CA TYR A 144 8.68 -2.36 -5.72
C TYR A 144 8.01 -1.94 -7.03
N THR A 145 6.74 -1.57 -7.04
CA THR A 145 6.09 -1.03 -8.24
C THR A 145 6.56 0.39 -8.57
N VAL A 146 7.05 1.14 -7.60
CA VAL A 146 7.64 2.48 -7.80
C VAL A 146 9.16 2.37 -7.99
N TYR A 147 9.86 1.73 -7.06
CA TYR A 147 11.32 1.66 -7.10
C TYR A 147 11.85 0.62 -8.09
N GLY A 148 11.11 -0.47 -8.32
CA GLY A 148 11.53 -1.56 -9.19
C GLY A 148 11.80 -1.13 -10.63
N PRO A 149 10.89 -0.43 -11.33
CA PRO A 149 11.15 0.07 -12.68
C PRO A 149 12.34 1.03 -12.76
N ILE A 150 12.52 1.90 -11.76
CA ILE A 150 13.64 2.84 -11.69
C ILE A 150 14.96 2.08 -11.57
N LEU A 151 15.03 1.13 -10.63
CA LEU A 151 16.23 0.29 -10.44
C LEU A 151 16.50 -0.59 -11.67
N GLY A 152 15.46 -1.16 -12.27
CA GLY A 152 15.57 -1.94 -13.50
C GLY A 152 16.16 -1.13 -14.66
N TRP A 153 15.72 0.10 -14.82
CA TRP A 153 16.29 1.02 -15.82
C TRP A 153 17.77 1.36 -15.55
N ILE A 154 18.11 1.66 -14.30
CA ILE A 154 19.51 1.94 -13.93
C ILE A 154 20.39 0.74 -14.21
N LEU A 155 19.94 -0.48 -13.86
CA LEU A 155 20.70 -1.71 -14.12
C LEU A 155 20.89 -1.95 -15.62
N GLN A 156 19.86 -1.73 -16.45
CA GLN A 156 19.98 -1.83 -17.90
C GLN A 156 20.99 -0.82 -18.47
N LEU A 157 21.00 0.42 -17.97
CA LEU A 157 21.96 1.44 -18.38
C LEU A 157 23.41 1.11 -17.97
N LEU A 158 23.59 0.37 -16.88
CA LEU A 158 24.89 -0.08 -16.40
C LEU A 158 25.37 -1.38 -17.05
N GLY A 159 24.65 -1.89 -18.05
CA GLY A 159 25.02 -3.11 -18.79
C GLY A 159 24.68 -4.41 -18.06
N GLY A 160 23.83 -4.36 -17.07
CA GLY A 160 23.21 -5.55 -16.46
C GLY A 160 22.10 -6.08 -17.39
N ALA A 161 22.36 -7.19 -18.03
CA ALA A 161 21.36 -7.92 -18.82
C ALA A 161 20.41 -8.70 -17.92
#